data_1144058926dfd0ee7badcf4396c5e0cc
#
_entry.id   1144058926dfd0ee7badcf4396c5e0cc
#
_cell.length_a   1.000
_cell.length_b   1.000
_cell.length_c   1.000
_cell.angle_alpha   90.00
_cell.angle_beta   90.00
_cell.angle_gamma   90.00
#
_symmetry.space_group_name_H-M   'P 1'
#
loop_
_entity.id
_entity.type
_entity.pdbx_description
1 polymer ?
#
loop_
_entity_poly.entity_id
_entity_poly.type
_entity_poly.pdbx_seq_one_letter_code
_entity_poly.pdbx_strand_id
1 'polypeptide(L)'
;DDPGVIQHTFDALHRDADGRLHLSWIDGREGKKEPGTYVARSLDRGATITKNLKVDEGTCVCCRTAVTSGPEGMVYVAWRKIFEGNVRETVVARSTDHGETFEAPVIVGHDRWVFPACPHRPASMGVDRQGRLYVVWYTEGTDEIPAVYIAYSDDRGKSFSEKRKLNVSKNTFPDHPQIAVDPEGRIVVVWEEQAPVKRDVVMSVSMDRGATFTAPHKVNERKSQTPVVAVNSQGLFALAWMEHGMPGHKIVMQTVKVPSVKVAAEPVR
;
A
#
# COMPACT_ATOMS: atom_id res chain seq x y z
N ASP A 1 11.59 -11.32 20.43
CA ASP A 1 10.93 -11.36 21.74
C ASP A 1 10.10 -12.63 21.95
N ASP A 2 10.15 -13.59 21.06
CA ASP A 2 9.25 -14.71 21.07
C ASP A 2 10.03 -16.01 21.17
N PRO A 3 9.90 -16.75 22.30
CA PRO A 3 10.65 -18.00 22.52
C PRO A 3 10.03 -19.23 21.86
N GLY A 4 8.88 -19.09 21.16
CA GLY A 4 8.12 -20.21 20.60
C GLY A 4 8.31 -20.42 19.11
N VAL A 5 7.88 -21.59 18.62
CA VAL A 5 7.73 -21.85 17.19
C VAL A 5 6.40 -21.23 16.73
N ILE A 6 6.44 -19.96 16.34
CA ILE A 6 5.29 -19.15 15.98
C ILE A 6 5.42 -18.69 14.55
N GLN A 7 4.28 -18.53 13.89
CA GLN A 7 4.24 -18.05 12.51
C GLN A 7 4.30 -16.53 12.49
N HIS A 8 5.38 -15.99 11.91
CA HIS A 8 5.53 -14.59 11.55
C HIS A 8 5.58 -14.50 10.03
N THR A 9 4.68 -13.76 9.42
CA THR A 9 4.54 -13.74 7.95
C THR A 9 4.16 -12.36 7.44
N PHE A 10 4.34 -12.19 6.13
CA PHE A 10 3.82 -11.04 5.38
C PHE A 10 4.27 -9.69 5.94
N ASP A 11 5.58 -9.62 6.17
CA ASP A 11 6.28 -8.44 6.69
C ASP A 11 6.37 -7.30 5.68
N ALA A 12 6.50 -6.10 6.22
CA ALA A 12 6.86 -4.89 5.50
C ALA A 12 7.94 -4.13 6.28
N LEU A 13 8.81 -3.47 5.53
CA LEU A 13 9.90 -2.64 6.06
C LEU A 13 9.85 -1.27 5.39
N HIS A 14 9.94 -0.23 6.18
CA HIS A 14 10.07 1.14 5.72
C HIS A 14 11.21 1.85 6.45
N ARG A 15 11.95 2.67 5.71
CA ARG A 15 12.98 3.57 6.27
C ARG A 15 12.48 5.01 6.15
N ASP A 16 12.35 5.71 7.27
CA ASP A 16 11.97 7.12 7.27
C ASP A 16 13.12 8.06 6.86
N ALA A 17 12.83 9.36 6.75
CA ALA A 17 13.78 10.38 6.33
C ALA A 17 14.97 10.52 7.30
N ASP A 18 14.79 10.22 8.59
CA ASP A 18 15.82 10.29 9.63
C ASP A 18 16.66 8.99 9.70
N GLY A 19 16.27 7.99 8.91
CA GLY A 19 16.97 6.70 8.84
C GLY A 19 16.50 5.68 9.86
N ARG A 20 15.41 5.94 10.60
CA ARG A 20 14.77 4.92 11.44
C ARG A 20 14.12 3.86 10.56
N LEU A 21 14.08 2.63 11.07
CA LEU A 21 13.42 1.54 10.41
C LEU A 21 12.10 1.23 11.12
N HIS A 22 11.06 1.02 10.36
CA HIS A 22 9.74 0.62 10.83
C HIS A 22 9.38 -0.71 10.17
N LEU A 23 9.07 -1.71 10.99
CA LEU A 23 8.70 -3.05 10.56
C LEU A 23 7.25 -3.32 10.97
N SER A 24 6.52 -4.01 10.13
CA SER A 24 5.20 -4.55 10.48
C SER A 24 5.05 -5.97 9.92
N TRP A 25 4.29 -6.83 10.62
CA TRP A 25 4.06 -8.21 10.19
C TRP A 25 2.75 -8.75 10.77
N ILE A 26 2.36 -9.91 10.24
CA ILE A 26 1.27 -10.72 10.79
C ILE A 26 1.88 -11.71 11.78
N ASP A 27 1.35 -11.74 12.98
CA ASP A 27 1.87 -12.51 14.09
C ASP A 27 0.82 -13.46 14.66
N GLY A 28 1.18 -14.72 14.76
CA GLY A 28 0.32 -15.79 15.26
C GLY A 28 0.58 -16.19 16.71
N ARG A 29 1.34 -15.40 17.49
CA ARG A 29 1.74 -15.77 18.88
C ARG A 29 0.57 -15.99 19.83
N GLU A 30 -0.56 -15.36 19.60
CA GLU A 30 -1.77 -15.52 20.44
C GLU A 30 -2.68 -16.64 19.94
N GLY A 31 -2.29 -17.35 18.90
CA GLY A 31 -3.00 -18.48 18.32
C GLY A 31 -3.37 -18.29 16.86
N LYS A 32 -3.51 -19.42 16.14
CA LYS A 32 -3.81 -19.40 14.69
C LYS A 32 -5.17 -18.79 14.34
N LYS A 33 -6.09 -18.72 15.32
CA LYS A 33 -7.44 -18.20 15.09
C LYS A 33 -7.54 -16.68 15.33
N GLU A 34 -6.52 -16.09 15.95
CA GLU A 34 -6.51 -14.69 16.35
C GLU A 34 -5.17 -14.02 15.98
N PRO A 35 -4.80 -14.01 14.71
CA PRO A 35 -3.56 -13.35 14.30
C PRO A 35 -3.66 -11.84 14.53
N GLY A 36 -2.57 -11.27 15.00
CA GLY A 36 -2.43 -9.83 15.22
C GLY A 36 -1.55 -9.15 14.19
N THR A 37 -1.70 -7.86 14.05
CA THR A 37 -0.72 -6.97 13.39
C THR A 37 0.24 -6.46 14.44
N TYR A 38 1.53 -6.73 14.23
CA TYR A 38 2.61 -6.32 15.12
C TYR A 38 3.59 -5.41 14.39
N VAL A 39 4.27 -4.58 15.18
CA VAL A 39 5.32 -3.69 14.70
C VAL A 39 6.55 -3.76 15.61
N ALA A 40 7.69 -3.39 15.04
CA ALA A 40 8.90 -3.04 15.76
C ALA A 40 9.60 -1.91 15.00
N ARG A 41 10.53 -1.23 15.64
CA ARG A 41 11.31 -0.16 15.03
C ARG A 41 12.77 -0.23 15.43
N SER A 42 13.61 0.42 14.63
CA SER A 42 14.98 0.71 14.96
C SER A 42 15.19 2.21 14.90
N LEU A 43 15.77 2.78 15.95
CA LEU A 43 16.09 4.21 16.02
C LEU A 43 17.54 4.51 15.62
N ASP A 44 18.34 3.47 15.37
CA ASP A 44 19.79 3.50 15.15
C ASP A 44 20.20 2.81 13.83
N ARG A 45 19.33 2.93 12.79
CA ARG A 45 19.56 2.41 11.44
C ARG A 45 19.72 0.88 11.37
N GLY A 46 19.08 0.16 12.28
CA GLY A 46 19.06 -1.30 12.29
C GLY A 46 20.09 -1.94 13.21
N ALA A 47 20.85 -1.16 14.00
CA ALA A 47 21.79 -1.71 14.97
C ALA A 47 21.05 -2.42 16.11
N THR A 48 19.93 -1.85 16.55
CA THR A 48 19.04 -2.49 17.53
C THR A 48 17.58 -2.42 17.05
N ILE A 49 16.76 -3.37 17.52
CA ILE A 49 15.32 -3.42 17.27
C ILE A 49 14.59 -3.33 18.62
N THR A 50 13.55 -2.52 18.68
CA THR A 50 12.70 -2.39 19.88
C THR A 50 11.93 -3.69 20.15
N LYS A 51 11.33 -3.78 21.34
CA LYS A 51 10.33 -4.83 21.63
C LYS A 51 9.17 -4.75 20.64
N ASN A 52 8.59 -5.91 20.35
CA ASN A 52 7.41 -6.03 19.52
C ASN A 52 6.21 -5.37 20.18
N LEU A 53 5.47 -4.57 19.43
CA LEU A 53 4.23 -3.93 19.85
C LEU A 53 3.06 -4.51 19.04
N LYS A 54 2.04 -5.01 19.72
CA LYS A 54 0.77 -5.37 19.08
C LYS A 54 0.00 -4.11 18.75
N VAL A 55 -0.35 -3.92 17.48
CA VAL A 55 -1.16 -2.79 17.01
C VAL A 55 -2.64 -3.12 17.09
N ASP A 56 -3.02 -4.32 16.64
CA ASP A 56 -4.42 -4.75 16.61
C ASP A 56 -4.55 -6.27 16.44
N GLU A 57 -5.76 -6.77 16.53
CA GLU A 57 -6.15 -8.17 16.35
C GLU A 57 -7.09 -8.34 15.15
N GLY A 58 -7.46 -9.59 14.82
CA GLY A 58 -8.36 -9.88 13.71
C GLY A 58 -7.73 -9.63 12.35
N THR A 59 -6.42 -9.80 12.23
CA THR A 59 -5.67 -9.61 10.99
C THR A 59 -5.90 -10.76 10.02
N CYS A 60 -6.09 -10.48 8.74
CA CYS A 60 -6.13 -11.49 7.68
C CYS A 60 -4.76 -12.16 7.53
N VAL A 61 -4.70 -13.48 7.77
CA VAL A 61 -3.44 -14.26 7.84
C VAL A 61 -2.59 -14.27 6.58
N CYS A 62 -3.10 -13.80 5.46
CA CYS A 62 -2.46 -13.95 4.15
C CYS A 62 -2.34 -12.65 3.33
N CYS A 63 -2.70 -11.51 3.93
CA CYS A 63 -2.58 -10.22 3.27
C CYS A 63 -1.43 -9.44 3.92
N ARG A 64 -0.33 -9.27 3.18
CA ARG A 64 0.84 -8.52 3.66
C ARG A 64 0.43 -7.20 4.28
N THR A 65 1.05 -6.85 5.39
CA THR A 65 0.95 -5.52 5.99
C THR A 65 1.69 -4.50 5.12
N ALA A 66 1.41 -3.22 5.34
CA ALA A 66 2.18 -2.12 4.77
C ALA A 66 2.54 -1.13 5.88
N VAL A 67 3.71 -0.52 5.79
CA VAL A 67 4.17 0.51 6.72
C VAL A 67 4.79 1.66 5.94
N THR A 68 4.50 2.89 6.34
CA THR A 68 5.10 4.11 5.78
C THR A 68 5.20 5.19 6.84
N SER A 69 5.97 6.23 6.58
CA SER A 69 6.08 7.40 7.47
C SER A 69 5.70 8.68 6.74
N GLY A 70 5.30 9.66 7.52
CA GLY A 70 5.03 11.03 7.08
C GLY A 70 5.87 12.04 7.87
N PRO A 71 5.65 13.34 7.63
CA PRO A 71 6.30 14.40 8.40
C PRO A 71 5.92 14.34 9.88
N GLU A 72 6.72 15.03 10.72
CA GLU A 72 6.46 15.23 12.16
C GLU A 72 6.34 13.92 12.97
N GLY A 73 7.08 12.89 12.60
CA GLY A 73 7.10 11.62 13.34
C GLY A 73 5.89 10.71 13.10
N MET A 74 5.06 11.03 12.11
CA MET A 74 3.95 10.18 11.73
C MET A 74 4.42 8.85 11.19
N VAL A 75 3.81 7.76 11.67
CA VAL A 75 3.98 6.41 11.11
C VAL A 75 2.60 5.80 10.90
N TYR A 76 2.43 5.12 9.78
CA TYR A 76 1.17 4.48 9.39
C TYR A 76 1.41 3.00 9.11
N VAL A 77 0.51 2.17 9.61
CA VAL A 77 0.49 0.73 9.33
C VAL A 77 -0.87 0.37 8.76
N ALA A 78 -0.88 -0.32 7.62
CA ALA A 78 -2.11 -0.81 6.98
C ALA A 78 -2.11 -2.33 6.94
N TRP A 79 -3.30 -2.89 7.11
CA TRP A 79 -3.55 -4.33 6.94
C TRP A 79 -5.00 -4.59 6.54
N ARG A 80 -5.28 -5.84 6.21
CA ARG A 80 -6.66 -6.29 6.01
C ARG A 80 -7.19 -6.87 7.31
N LYS A 81 -8.17 -6.21 7.91
CA LYS A 81 -8.85 -6.66 9.12
C LYS A 81 -10.06 -7.52 8.76
N ILE A 82 -10.29 -8.55 9.56
CA ILE A 82 -11.47 -9.42 9.48
C ILE A 82 -12.42 -9.03 10.61
N PHE A 83 -13.62 -8.66 10.24
CA PHE A 83 -14.73 -8.40 11.16
C PHE A 83 -15.69 -9.61 11.20
N GLU A 84 -16.66 -9.56 12.08
CA GLU A 84 -17.71 -10.55 12.18
C GLU A 84 -18.37 -10.84 10.83
N GLY A 85 -18.73 -12.10 10.56
CA GLY A 85 -19.28 -12.51 9.27
C GLY A 85 -18.28 -12.57 8.12
N ASN A 86 -16.97 -12.67 8.42
CA ASN A 86 -15.89 -12.63 7.40
C ASN A 86 -15.87 -11.36 6.55
N VAL A 87 -16.38 -10.25 7.07
CA VAL A 87 -16.27 -8.94 6.43
C VAL A 87 -14.83 -8.47 6.47
N ARG A 88 -14.29 -8.13 5.33
CA ARG A 88 -12.88 -7.74 5.14
C ARG A 88 -12.77 -6.28 4.78
N GLU A 89 -12.05 -5.54 5.61
CA GLU A 89 -11.77 -4.12 5.40
C GLU A 89 -10.27 -3.84 5.35
N THR A 90 -9.87 -2.90 4.53
CA THR A 90 -8.55 -2.29 4.65
C THR A 90 -8.61 -1.23 5.74
N VAL A 91 -7.73 -1.37 6.73
CA VAL A 91 -7.65 -0.45 7.86
C VAL A 91 -6.24 0.14 7.98
N VAL A 92 -6.15 1.32 8.59
CA VAL A 92 -4.90 2.01 8.88
C VAL A 92 -4.87 2.42 10.34
N ALA A 93 -3.82 2.05 11.06
CA ALA A 93 -3.46 2.63 12.36
C ALA A 93 -2.37 3.68 12.16
N ARG A 94 -2.40 4.74 12.94
CA ARG A 94 -1.42 5.82 12.93
C ARG A 94 -0.71 5.96 14.26
N SER A 95 0.51 6.40 14.19
CA SER A 95 1.35 6.83 15.31
C SER A 95 1.76 8.28 15.09
N THR A 96 1.86 9.05 16.17
CA THR A 96 2.34 10.44 16.17
C THR A 96 3.67 10.60 16.89
N ASP A 97 4.28 9.49 17.31
CA ASP A 97 5.47 9.41 18.17
C ASP A 97 6.56 8.48 17.59
N HIS A 98 6.74 8.51 16.27
CA HIS A 98 7.71 7.69 15.55
C HIS A 98 7.48 6.17 15.72
N GLY A 99 6.23 5.74 15.84
CA GLY A 99 5.86 4.33 15.96
C GLY A 99 6.03 3.75 17.36
N GLU A 100 6.09 4.59 18.39
CA GLU A 100 6.14 4.13 19.79
C GLU A 100 4.80 3.59 20.24
N THR A 101 3.74 4.32 19.94
CA THR A 101 2.35 3.91 20.18
C THR A 101 1.51 4.08 18.92
N PHE A 102 0.41 3.35 18.84
CA PHE A 102 -0.54 3.46 17.73
C PHE A 102 -1.96 3.69 18.27
N GLU A 103 -2.70 4.55 17.59
CA GLU A 103 -4.12 4.76 17.83
C GLU A 103 -4.93 3.61 17.22
N ALA A 104 -6.20 3.47 17.65
CA ALA A 104 -7.12 2.49 17.08
C ALA A 104 -7.23 2.66 15.54
N PRO A 105 -7.30 1.54 14.78
CA PRO A 105 -7.34 1.61 13.33
C PRO A 105 -8.63 2.22 12.81
N VAL A 106 -8.50 2.92 11.68
CA VAL A 106 -9.61 3.52 10.93
C VAL A 106 -9.84 2.72 9.64
N ILE A 107 -11.11 2.45 9.31
CA ILE A 107 -11.48 1.80 8.04
C ILE A 107 -11.29 2.80 6.89
N VAL A 108 -10.62 2.36 5.81
CA VAL A 108 -10.30 3.23 4.68
C VAL A 108 -11.47 3.35 3.70
N GLY A 109 -12.05 2.23 3.27
CA GLY A 109 -12.96 2.21 2.12
C GLY A 109 -14.40 1.80 2.42
N HIS A 110 -14.70 1.30 3.60
CA HIS A 110 -16.01 0.74 3.96
C HIS A 110 -16.55 -0.23 2.90
N ASP A 111 -15.69 -1.19 2.50
CA ASP A 111 -15.93 -2.09 1.38
C ASP A 111 -17.01 -3.11 1.66
N ARG A 112 -17.14 -3.53 2.92
CA ARG A 112 -18.03 -4.61 3.37
C ARG A 112 -17.86 -5.90 2.59
N TRP A 113 -16.63 -6.15 2.15
CA TRP A 113 -16.32 -7.33 1.34
C TRP A 113 -16.38 -8.60 2.16
N VAL A 114 -17.35 -9.46 1.89
CA VAL A 114 -17.47 -10.77 2.52
C VAL A 114 -16.66 -11.80 1.72
N PHE A 115 -15.60 -12.34 2.33
CA PHE A 115 -14.74 -13.31 1.65
C PHE A 115 -14.22 -14.36 2.63
N PRO A 116 -14.79 -15.59 2.66
CA PRO A 116 -14.44 -16.63 3.64
C PRO A 116 -13.18 -17.42 3.27
N ALA A 117 -12.23 -16.82 2.56
CA ALA A 117 -11.00 -17.45 2.09
C ALA A 117 -9.79 -16.51 2.25
N CYS A 118 -8.64 -16.88 1.72
CA CYS A 118 -7.41 -16.09 1.74
C CYS A 118 -7.23 -15.31 0.42
N PRO A 119 -7.48 -14.00 0.41
CA PRO A 119 -7.41 -13.23 -0.83
C PRO A 119 -5.97 -12.93 -1.30
N HIS A 120 -4.99 -12.90 -0.39
CA HIS A 120 -3.61 -12.50 -0.69
C HIS A 120 -3.48 -11.13 -1.38
N ARG A 121 -4.29 -10.17 -0.95
CA ARG A 121 -4.40 -8.84 -1.55
C ARG A 121 -3.97 -7.76 -0.57
N PRO A 122 -2.68 -7.37 -0.55
CA PRO A 122 -2.18 -6.31 0.32
C PRO A 122 -2.70 -4.93 -0.12
N ALA A 123 -2.69 -3.98 0.82
CA ALA A 123 -2.73 -2.56 0.51
C ALA A 123 -1.31 -2.01 0.32
N SER A 124 -1.20 -0.83 -0.28
CA SER A 124 0.05 -0.06 -0.36
C SER A 124 -0.22 1.40 -0.03
N MET A 125 0.77 2.11 0.53
CA MET A 125 0.62 3.47 1.02
C MET A 125 1.76 4.37 0.57
N GLY A 126 1.46 5.67 0.48
CA GLY A 126 2.45 6.72 0.28
C GLY A 126 2.01 8.02 0.96
N VAL A 127 2.96 8.88 1.29
CA VAL A 127 2.71 10.16 1.95
C VAL A 127 3.45 11.26 1.20
N ASP A 128 2.79 12.40 0.94
CA ASP A 128 3.45 13.57 0.36
C ASP A 128 4.08 14.47 1.45
N ARG A 129 4.85 15.47 1.03
CA ARG A 129 5.53 16.41 1.95
C ARG A 129 4.57 17.20 2.84
N GLN A 130 3.32 17.39 2.41
CA GLN A 130 2.30 18.10 3.18
C GLN A 130 1.59 17.20 4.18
N GLY A 131 1.90 15.90 4.20
CA GLY A 131 1.37 14.91 5.13
C GLY A 131 0.06 14.27 4.67
N ARG A 132 -0.37 14.45 3.41
CA ARG A 132 -1.49 13.69 2.86
C ARG A 132 -1.09 12.25 2.70
N LEU A 133 -1.82 11.34 3.36
CA LEU A 133 -1.66 9.90 3.25
C LEU A 133 -2.54 9.37 2.12
N TYR A 134 -1.98 8.54 1.26
CA TYR A 134 -2.69 7.83 0.20
C TYR A 134 -2.65 6.34 0.47
N VAL A 135 -3.77 5.67 0.26
CA VAL A 135 -3.90 4.22 0.39
C VAL A 135 -4.48 3.67 -0.91
N VAL A 136 -3.85 2.65 -1.46
CA VAL A 136 -4.36 1.90 -2.62
C VAL A 136 -4.55 0.45 -2.20
N TRP A 137 -5.69 -0.14 -2.60
CA TRP A 137 -6.03 -1.52 -2.23
C TRP A 137 -6.95 -2.18 -3.26
N TYR A 138 -7.02 -3.50 -3.16
CA TYR A 138 -7.97 -4.33 -3.89
C TYR A 138 -9.17 -4.66 -3.02
N THR A 139 -10.36 -4.67 -3.60
CA THR A 139 -11.58 -5.21 -3.00
C THR A 139 -12.56 -5.64 -4.09
N GLU A 140 -13.50 -6.52 -3.75
CA GLU A 140 -14.65 -6.85 -4.59
C GLU A 140 -15.92 -6.17 -4.09
N GLY A 141 -15.89 -5.59 -2.88
CA GLY A 141 -17.02 -4.89 -2.29
C GLY A 141 -18.21 -5.80 -2.02
N THR A 142 -19.39 -5.21 -2.03
CA THR A 142 -20.67 -5.91 -1.88
C THR A 142 -21.26 -6.39 -3.22
N ASP A 143 -20.75 -5.87 -4.31
CA ASP A 143 -21.16 -6.19 -5.69
C ASP A 143 -20.29 -7.30 -6.33
N GLU A 144 -19.32 -7.82 -5.58
CA GLU A 144 -18.42 -8.89 -5.99
C GLU A 144 -17.65 -8.57 -7.29
N ILE A 145 -17.43 -7.27 -7.55
CA ILE A 145 -16.71 -6.82 -8.74
C ILE A 145 -15.26 -6.48 -8.36
N PRO A 146 -14.27 -7.25 -8.85
CA PRO A 146 -12.86 -6.98 -8.59
C PRO A 146 -12.43 -5.58 -8.99
N ALA A 147 -11.85 -4.83 -8.05
CA ALA A 147 -11.41 -3.48 -8.33
C ALA A 147 -10.21 -3.05 -7.48
N VAL A 148 -9.41 -2.16 -8.04
CA VAL A 148 -8.38 -1.38 -7.34
C VAL A 148 -8.94 0.00 -7.06
N TYR A 149 -8.89 0.37 -5.79
CA TYR A 149 -9.33 1.67 -5.30
C TYR A 149 -8.17 2.46 -4.69
N ILE A 150 -8.35 3.77 -4.66
CA ILE A 150 -7.50 4.70 -3.91
C ILE A 150 -8.37 5.61 -3.06
N ALA A 151 -7.91 5.94 -1.87
CA ALA A 151 -8.41 7.02 -1.03
C ALA A 151 -7.23 7.79 -0.42
N TYR A 152 -7.50 8.99 0.08
CA TYR A 152 -6.51 9.79 0.78
C TYR A 152 -7.07 10.35 2.09
N SER A 153 -6.16 10.73 2.98
CA SER A 153 -6.45 11.41 4.24
C SER A 153 -5.67 12.72 4.30
N ASP A 154 -6.37 13.82 4.58
CA ASP A 154 -5.80 15.14 4.81
C ASP A 154 -5.60 15.45 6.29
N ASP A 155 -6.10 14.60 7.17
CA ASP A 155 -6.09 14.77 8.62
C ASP A 155 -5.18 13.75 9.33
N ARG A 156 -4.13 13.30 8.61
CA ARG A 156 -3.12 12.38 9.14
C ARG A 156 -3.71 11.02 9.53
N GLY A 157 -4.61 10.48 8.72
CA GLY A 157 -5.18 9.15 8.90
C GLY A 157 -6.33 9.05 9.91
N LYS A 158 -6.92 10.18 10.35
CA LYS A 158 -8.12 10.17 11.21
C LYS A 158 -9.37 9.83 10.44
N SER A 159 -9.44 10.27 9.19
CA SER A 159 -10.51 9.95 8.26
C SER A 159 -10.00 9.84 6.83
N PHE A 160 -10.77 9.22 5.96
CA PHE A 160 -10.42 9.05 4.55
C PHE A 160 -11.49 9.63 3.64
N SER A 161 -11.06 10.10 2.46
CA SER A 161 -11.95 10.53 1.39
C SER A 161 -12.80 9.38 0.88
N GLU A 162 -13.85 9.70 0.11
CA GLU A 162 -14.52 8.71 -0.73
C GLU A 162 -13.51 8.00 -1.61
N LYS A 163 -13.66 6.67 -1.71
CA LYS A 163 -12.78 5.84 -2.54
C LYS A 163 -13.03 6.07 -4.02
N ARG A 164 -11.95 6.13 -4.80
CA ARG A 164 -11.99 6.22 -6.24
C ARG A 164 -11.50 4.92 -6.88
N LYS A 165 -12.29 4.37 -7.79
CA LYS A 165 -11.87 3.23 -8.61
C LYS A 165 -10.85 3.67 -9.66
N LEU A 166 -9.74 2.91 -9.79
CA LEU A 166 -8.67 3.18 -10.74
C LEU A 166 -8.75 2.31 -12.00
N ASN A 167 -9.03 1.01 -11.84
CA ASN A 167 -9.13 0.12 -13.00
C ASN A 167 -10.41 0.38 -13.79
N VAL A 168 -10.32 0.32 -15.12
CA VAL A 168 -11.43 0.59 -16.04
C VAL A 168 -11.87 -0.66 -16.80
N SER A 169 -11.00 -1.68 -16.89
CA SER A 169 -11.32 -2.92 -17.60
C SER A 169 -12.43 -3.68 -16.90
N LYS A 170 -13.37 -4.24 -17.70
CA LYS A 170 -14.43 -5.12 -17.20
C LYS A 170 -14.14 -6.61 -17.48
N ASN A 171 -13.07 -6.89 -18.24
CA ASN A 171 -12.72 -8.22 -18.71
C ASN A 171 -11.42 -8.75 -18.10
N THR A 172 -10.89 -8.05 -17.12
CA THR A 172 -9.66 -8.41 -16.41
C THR A 172 -9.87 -8.32 -14.91
N PHE A 173 -9.06 -9.07 -14.16
CA PHE A 173 -9.02 -9.01 -12.71
C PHE A 173 -7.80 -8.17 -12.32
N PRO A 174 -7.98 -6.98 -11.73
CA PRO A 174 -6.87 -6.20 -11.21
C PRO A 174 -6.31 -6.88 -9.96
N ASP A 175 -4.99 -6.77 -9.74
CA ASP A 175 -4.32 -7.40 -8.60
C ASP A 175 -3.05 -6.66 -8.20
N HIS A 176 -2.59 -6.89 -6.97
CA HIS A 176 -1.32 -6.40 -6.41
C HIS A 176 -1.04 -4.91 -6.66
N PRO A 177 -1.95 -3.99 -6.27
CA PRO A 177 -1.71 -2.57 -6.44
C PRO A 177 -0.54 -2.09 -5.58
N GLN A 178 0.29 -1.22 -6.15
CA GLN A 178 1.40 -0.56 -5.49
C GLN A 178 1.37 0.93 -5.81
N ILE A 179 1.75 1.76 -4.85
CA ILE A 179 1.77 3.22 -4.98
C ILE A 179 3.13 3.78 -4.59
N ALA A 180 3.59 4.77 -5.32
CA ALA A 180 4.64 5.68 -4.90
C ALA A 180 4.14 7.12 -5.01
N VAL A 181 4.50 7.92 -4.03
CA VAL A 181 4.13 9.34 -3.93
C VAL A 181 5.40 10.14 -3.74
N ASP A 182 5.64 11.12 -4.57
CA ASP A 182 6.78 11.99 -4.39
C ASP A 182 6.47 13.16 -3.42
N PRO A 183 7.48 13.91 -2.99
CA PRO A 183 7.28 15.02 -2.06
C PRO A 183 6.27 16.08 -2.52
N GLU A 184 6.11 16.28 -3.81
CA GLU A 184 5.18 17.25 -4.40
C GLU A 184 3.75 16.71 -4.55
N GLY A 185 3.53 15.42 -4.21
CA GLY A 185 2.24 14.76 -4.31
C GLY A 185 1.90 14.26 -5.71
N ARG A 186 2.93 14.08 -6.59
CA ARG A 186 2.76 13.32 -7.81
C ARG A 186 2.73 11.84 -7.46
N ILE A 187 1.81 11.11 -8.08
CA ILE A 187 1.48 9.75 -7.70
C ILE A 187 1.64 8.85 -8.92
N VAL A 188 2.28 7.72 -8.72
CA VAL A 188 2.27 6.60 -9.66
C VAL A 188 1.66 5.40 -8.94
N VAL A 189 0.60 4.84 -9.53
CA VAL A 189 -0.01 3.58 -9.10
C VAL A 189 0.21 2.56 -10.19
N VAL A 190 0.67 1.37 -9.81
CA VAL A 190 0.84 0.22 -10.70
C VAL A 190 0.07 -0.96 -10.15
N TRP A 191 -0.46 -1.81 -11.03
CA TRP A 191 -1.12 -3.06 -10.65
C TRP A 191 -1.08 -4.06 -11.80
N GLU A 192 -1.49 -5.30 -11.51
CA GLU A 192 -1.68 -6.32 -12.52
C GLU A 192 -3.10 -6.25 -13.10
N GLU A 193 -3.24 -6.50 -14.40
CA GLU A 193 -4.51 -6.80 -15.06
C GLU A 193 -4.45 -8.22 -15.61
N GLN A 194 -5.22 -9.13 -15.02
CA GLN A 194 -5.18 -10.55 -15.33
C GLN A 194 -6.38 -10.96 -16.17
N ALA A 195 -6.13 -11.72 -17.23
CA ALA A 195 -7.11 -12.44 -18.03
C ALA A 195 -6.60 -13.87 -18.28
N PRO A 196 -7.42 -14.81 -18.76
CA PRO A 196 -7.04 -16.23 -18.85
C PRO A 196 -5.70 -16.50 -19.54
N VAL A 197 -5.39 -15.76 -20.59
CA VAL A 197 -4.14 -15.95 -21.38
C VAL A 197 -3.19 -14.74 -21.29
N LYS A 198 -3.60 -13.69 -20.57
CA LYS A 198 -2.88 -12.41 -20.55
C LYS A 198 -2.71 -11.92 -19.12
N ARG A 199 -1.53 -11.41 -18.83
CA ARG A 199 -1.24 -10.74 -17.56
C ARG A 199 -0.35 -9.56 -17.86
N ASP A 200 -0.92 -8.37 -17.67
CA ASP A 200 -0.26 -7.11 -17.95
C ASP A 200 0.01 -6.35 -16.64
N VAL A 201 1.07 -5.59 -16.64
CA VAL A 201 1.31 -4.53 -15.67
C VAL A 201 0.79 -3.23 -16.26
N VAL A 202 -0.06 -2.55 -15.52
CA VAL A 202 -0.63 -1.27 -15.92
C VAL A 202 -0.27 -0.19 -14.92
N MET A 203 -0.25 1.05 -15.41
CA MET A 203 0.11 2.23 -14.64
C MET A 203 -0.93 3.33 -14.83
N SER A 204 -1.22 4.06 -13.75
CA SER A 204 -1.98 5.30 -13.75
C SER A 204 -1.24 6.36 -12.94
N VAL A 205 -1.31 7.60 -13.37
CA VAL A 205 -0.53 8.71 -12.81
C VAL A 205 -1.44 9.85 -12.40
N SER A 206 -1.16 10.46 -11.26
CA SER A 206 -1.74 11.74 -10.86
C SER A 206 -0.63 12.80 -10.75
N MET A 207 -0.90 13.98 -11.26
CA MET A 207 -0.01 15.14 -11.18
C MET A 207 -0.54 16.24 -10.24
N ASP A 208 -1.70 16.03 -9.64
CA ASP A 208 -2.49 17.00 -8.90
C ASP A 208 -2.93 16.49 -7.51
N ARG A 209 -2.04 15.74 -6.86
CA ARG A 209 -2.24 15.19 -5.51
C ARG A 209 -3.48 14.29 -5.42
N GLY A 210 -3.73 13.47 -6.47
CA GLY A 210 -4.83 12.52 -6.49
C GLY A 210 -6.18 13.10 -6.89
N ALA A 211 -6.27 14.39 -7.26
CA ALA A 211 -7.51 14.97 -7.74
C ALA A 211 -7.96 14.34 -9.07
N THR A 212 -7.02 14.08 -9.98
CA THR A 212 -7.27 13.32 -11.22
C THR A 212 -6.21 12.25 -11.45
N PHE A 213 -6.57 11.25 -12.25
CA PHE A 213 -5.65 10.18 -12.68
C PHE A 213 -5.75 10.00 -14.19
N THR A 214 -4.62 9.69 -14.83
CA THR A 214 -4.62 9.29 -16.24
C THR A 214 -5.39 7.99 -16.40
N ALA A 215 -5.93 7.75 -17.59
CA ALA A 215 -6.43 6.42 -17.94
C ALA A 215 -5.29 5.39 -17.75
N PRO A 216 -5.59 4.19 -17.19
CA PRO A 216 -4.61 3.14 -17.07
C PRO A 216 -4.01 2.76 -18.43
N HIS A 217 -2.70 2.60 -18.47
CA HIS A 217 -2.01 2.15 -19.68
C HIS A 217 -1.01 1.05 -19.35
N LYS A 218 -0.86 0.13 -20.26
CA LYS A 218 0.05 -1.00 -20.15
C LYS A 218 1.50 -0.52 -20.26
N VAL A 219 2.38 -1.07 -19.40
CA VAL A 219 3.83 -0.72 -19.38
C VAL A 219 4.74 -1.88 -19.79
N ASN A 220 4.25 -3.12 -19.79
CA ASN A 220 5.02 -4.31 -20.18
C ASN A 220 4.76 -4.72 -21.62
N GLU A 221 5.69 -5.41 -22.26
CA GLU A 221 5.53 -5.97 -23.59
C GLU A 221 5.02 -7.43 -23.54
N ARG A 222 5.57 -8.22 -22.64
CA ARG A 222 5.28 -9.64 -22.49
C ARG A 222 4.46 -9.87 -21.21
N LYS A 223 3.92 -11.09 -21.07
CA LYS A 223 3.22 -11.51 -19.84
C LYS A 223 4.05 -11.19 -18.60
N SER A 224 3.51 -10.41 -17.67
CA SER A 224 4.23 -9.88 -16.52
C SER A 224 3.37 -9.87 -15.27
N GLN A 225 4.01 -9.87 -14.10
CA GLN A 225 3.35 -9.88 -12.81
C GLN A 225 4.19 -9.22 -11.71
N THR A 226 3.59 -9.07 -10.53
CA THR A 226 4.21 -8.55 -9.30
C THR A 226 4.93 -7.21 -9.50
N PRO A 227 4.20 -6.18 -10.00
CA PRO A 227 4.78 -4.86 -10.13
C PRO A 227 5.08 -4.25 -8.76
N VAL A 228 6.17 -3.51 -8.70
CA VAL A 228 6.50 -2.62 -7.59
C VAL A 228 6.89 -1.26 -8.14
N VAL A 229 6.68 -0.22 -7.34
CA VAL A 229 7.06 1.15 -7.69
C VAL A 229 7.70 1.83 -6.49
N ALA A 230 8.72 2.61 -6.75
CA ALA A 230 9.39 3.47 -5.77
C ALA A 230 9.68 4.82 -6.40
N VAL A 231 9.93 5.83 -5.58
CA VAL A 231 10.32 7.17 -6.02
C VAL A 231 11.50 7.66 -5.19
N ASN A 232 12.43 8.34 -5.82
CA ASN A 232 13.53 8.98 -5.13
C ASN A 232 13.19 10.44 -4.72
N SER A 233 14.06 11.07 -3.94
CA SER A 233 13.90 12.46 -3.48
C SER A 233 13.86 13.50 -4.60
N GLN A 234 14.27 13.15 -5.82
CA GLN A 234 14.24 14.01 -7.00
C GLN A 234 12.95 13.84 -7.83
N GLY A 235 12.00 12.99 -7.39
CA GLY A 235 10.75 12.72 -8.10
C GLY A 235 10.93 11.83 -9.33
N LEU A 236 12.01 11.06 -9.41
CA LEU A 236 12.16 10.01 -10.41
C LEU A 236 11.53 8.71 -9.89
N PHE A 237 10.52 8.23 -10.57
CA PHE A 237 9.87 6.96 -10.25
C PHE A 237 10.60 5.81 -10.95
N ALA A 238 10.75 4.69 -10.23
CA ALA A 238 11.26 3.44 -10.76
C ALA A 238 10.20 2.36 -10.57
N LEU A 239 9.86 1.70 -11.66
CA LEU A 239 8.96 0.55 -11.71
C LEU A 239 9.78 -0.70 -11.93
N ALA A 240 9.43 -1.80 -11.28
CA ALA A 240 9.99 -3.11 -11.60
C ALA A 240 8.89 -4.17 -11.59
N TRP A 241 9.05 -5.19 -12.41
CA TRP A 241 8.12 -6.32 -12.49
C TRP A 241 8.82 -7.58 -12.96
N MET A 242 8.22 -8.73 -12.71
CA MET A 242 8.67 -9.99 -13.24
C MET A 242 8.04 -10.24 -14.60
N GLU A 243 8.85 -10.42 -15.63
CA GLU A 243 8.44 -10.81 -16.98
C GLU A 243 8.64 -12.31 -17.19
N HIS A 244 7.59 -12.98 -17.64
CA HIS A 244 7.64 -14.39 -17.96
C HIS A 244 8.34 -14.63 -19.31
N GLY A 245 9.25 -15.57 -19.34
CA GLY A 245 10.01 -15.94 -20.55
C GLY A 245 10.43 -17.40 -20.53
N MET A 246 10.90 -17.86 -21.68
CA MET A 246 11.57 -19.16 -21.81
C MET A 246 13.03 -18.86 -22.17
N PRO A 247 14.03 -19.46 -21.51
CA PRO A 247 13.95 -20.56 -20.54
C PRO A 247 13.64 -20.15 -19.08
N GLY A 248 13.40 -18.89 -18.78
CA GLY A 248 13.15 -18.46 -17.38
C GLY A 248 12.50 -17.08 -17.31
N HIS A 249 12.28 -16.61 -16.09
CA HIS A 249 11.75 -15.26 -15.79
C HIS A 249 12.90 -14.26 -15.66
N LYS A 250 12.60 -12.98 -15.91
CA LYS A 250 13.53 -11.88 -15.65
C LYS A 250 12.83 -10.74 -14.93
N ILE A 251 13.59 -9.97 -14.18
CA ILE A 251 13.14 -8.69 -13.64
C ILE A 251 13.40 -7.60 -14.69
N VAL A 252 12.36 -6.89 -15.02
CA VAL A 252 12.43 -5.69 -15.89
C VAL A 252 12.25 -4.47 -15.03
N MET A 253 13.04 -3.44 -15.27
CA MET A 253 12.95 -2.15 -14.59
C MET A 253 12.82 -1.02 -15.62
N GLN A 254 11.96 -0.07 -15.30
CA GLN A 254 11.75 1.15 -16.09
C GLN A 254 11.69 2.35 -15.16
N THR A 255 12.24 3.48 -15.60
CA THR A 255 12.07 4.75 -14.89
C THR A 255 11.04 5.63 -15.59
N VAL A 256 10.26 6.36 -14.79
CA VAL A 256 9.23 7.29 -15.26
C VAL A 256 9.43 8.63 -14.58
N LYS A 257 9.50 9.69 -15.38
CA LYS A 257 9.50 11.06 -14.90
C LYS A 257 8.11 11.64 -15.08
N VAL A 258 7.44 11.93 -13.98
CA VAL A 258 6.12 12.58 -13.99
C VAL A 258 6.33 14.09 -14.09
N PRO A 259 5.74 14.77 -15.10
CA PRO A 259 5.88 16.22 -15.24
C PRO A 259 5.31 16.96 -14.03
N SER A 260 5.91 18.09 -13.67
CA SER A 260 5.30 19.04 -12.74
C SER A 260 4.15 19.78 -13.45
N VAL A 261 3.00 19.90 -12.80
CA VAL A 261 1.97 20.84 -13.26
C VAL A 261 2.54 22.24 -13.06
N LYS A 262 2.78 22.98 -14.14
CA LYS A 262 3.02 24.41 -14.03
C LYS A 262 1.70 25.04 -13.52
N VAL A 263 1.62 25.35 -12.24
CA VAL A 263 0.58 26.25 -11.74
C VAL A 263 0.80 27.56 -12.50
N ALA A 264 -0.15 27.94 -13.34
CA ALA A 264 -0.13 29.25 -13.96
C ALA A 264 -0.08 30.27 -12.82
N ALA A 265 0.96 31.09 -12.77
CA ALA A 265 1.04 32.18 -11.80
C ALA A 265 -0.21 33.02 -12.00
N GLU A 266 -1.03 33.16 -10.95
CA GLU A 266 -2.12 34.11 -10.97
C GLU A 266 -1.51 35.50 -11.27
N PRO A 267 -2.07 36.27 -12.19
CA PRO A 267 -1.61 37.63 -12.43
C PRO A 267 -1.82 38.44 -11.13
N VAL A 268 -0.72 38.89 -10.58
CA VAL A 268 -0.74 39.85 -9.46
C VAL A 268 -1.60 41.06 -9.91
N ARG A 269 -2.77 41.23 -9.29
CA ARG A 269 -3.61 42.42 -9.48
C ARG A 269 -3.12 43.55 -8.58
#